data_c655fd5a853457a910a3fb80ee1c6add
#
_entry.id   c655fd5a853457a910a3fb80ee1c6add
#
_cell.length_a   1.000
_cell.length_b   1.000
_cell.length_c   1.000
_cell.angle_alpha   90.00
_cell.angle_beta   90.00
_cell.angle_gamma   90.00
#
_symmetry.space_group_name_H-M   'P 1'
#
loop_
_entity.id
_entity.type
_entity.pdbx_description
1 polymer ?
#
loop_
_entity_poly.entity_id
_entity_poly.type
_entity_poly.pdbx_seq_one_letter_code
_entity_poly.pdbx_strand_id
1 'polypeptide(L)'
;MALGRFTWVAVLAGLALGASGGTELAAKDSPLTTSGLPVPRYVSLKSDHVNVRAGPTKDNDVAWVYTRSGLPVEITAEFENWRRVRDSEGSEGWVYHSLLSGRRTAVISMKNKEDLATLYDRADPSSGVAARLQAGVVAQVKKCVAGWCHIAGTGFDGWIEQQRLWGVYADEKVE
;
A
#
# COMPACT_ATOMS: atom_id res chain seq x y z
N MET A 1 -75.94 -15.36 -40.20
CA MET A 1 -76.07 -16.44 -39.18
C MET A 1 -74.80 -17.22 -39.19
N ALA A 2 -73.92 -17.02 -38.25
CA ALA A 2 -72.85 -17.92 -37.94
C ALA A 2 -72.28 -17.48 -36.57
N LEU A 3 -72.43 -18.32 -35.57
CA LEU A 3 -71.92 -18.13 -34.21
C LEU A 3 -70.38 -18.41 -34.20
N GLY A 4 -69.59 -17.41 -33.81
CA GLY A 4 -68.17 -17.57 -33.50
C GLY A 4 -67.97 -17.87 -32.03
N ARG A 5 -67.35 -19.04 -31.78
CA ARG A 5 -66.94 -19.49 -30.42
C ARG A 5 -65.67 -18.81 -30.03
N PHE A 6 -65.71 -18.03 -28.92
CA PHE A 6 -64.51 -17.48 -28.26
C PHE A 6 -63.91 -18.56 -27.33
N THR A 7 -62.71 -18.96 -27.64
CA THR A 7 -61.89 -19.79 -26.76
C THR A 7 -61.05 -18.89 -25.85
N TRP A 8 -61.22 -18.99 -24.55
CA TRP A 8 -60.40 -18.33 -23.55
C TRP A 8 -59.07 -19.08 -23.39
N VAL A 9 -57.95 -18.40 -23.63
CA VAL A 9 -56.63 -18.90 -23.34
C VAL A 9 -56.24 -18.35 -21.95
N ALA A 10 -56.10 -19.25 -20.99
CA ALA A 10 -55.56 -18.91 -19.67
C ALA A 10 -54.05 -18.71 -19.74
N VAL A 11 -53.60 -17.49 -19.45
CA VAL A 11 -52.20 -17.17 -19.30
C VAL A 11 -51.77 -17.47 -17.86
N LEU A 12 -50.98 -18.51 -17.64
CA LEU A 12 -50.31 -18.81 -16.39
C LEU A 12 -49.13 -17.84 -16.22
N ALA A 13 -49.21 -16.91 -15.29
CA ALA A 13 -48.07 -16.04 -14.86
C ALA A 13 -47.14 -16.88 -13.97
N GLY A 14 -45.98 -17.24 -14.54
CA GLY A 14 -44.89 -17.84 -13.79
C GLY A 14 -44.18 -16.80 -12.95
N LEU A 15 -44.21 -16.92 -11.60
CA LEU A 15 -43.36 -16.20 -10.67
C LEU A 15 -41.91 -16.68 -10.86
N ALA A 16 -41.05 -15.86 -11.43
CA ALA A 16 -39.62 -16.08 -11.39
C ALA A 16 -39.08 -15.57 -10.03
N LEU A 17 -38.71 -16.49 -9.12
CA LEU A 17 -37.91 -16.14 -7.95
C LEU A 17 -36.51 -15.71 -8.44
N GLY A 18 -36.22 -14.40 -8.36
CA GLY A 18 -34.91 -13.87 -8.54
C GLY A 18 -33.98 -14.30 -7.40
N ALA A 19 -33.06 -15.23 -7.69
CA ALA A 19 -31.96 -15.53 -6.80
C ALA A 19 -31.01 -14.32 -6.79
N SER A 20 -31.00 -13.56 -5.70
CA SER A 20 -30.01 -12.53 -5.42
C SER A 20 -28.67 -13.22 -5.16
N GLY A 21 -27.87 -13.38 -6.19
CA GLY A 21 -26.47 -13.79 -6.07
C GLY A 21 -25.69 -12.69 -5.38
N GLY A 22 -25.53 -12.78 -4.06
CA GLY A 22 -24.54 -11.97 -3.33
C GLY A 22 -23.16 -12.30 -3.88
N THR A 23 -22.52 -11.37 -4.55
CA THR A 23 -21.09 -11.41 -4.84
C THR A 23 -20.36 -11.27 -3.51
N GLU A 24 -20.06 -12.41 -2.90
CA GLU A 24 -19.10 -12.50 -1.80
C GLU A 24 -17.76 -12.04 -2.37
N LEU A 25 -17.32 -10.85 -1.96
CA LEU A 25 -15.97 -10.37 -2.20
C LEU A 25 -15.03 -11.35 -1.46
N ALA A 26 -14.54 -12.34 -2.19
CA ALA A 26 -13.51 -13.22 -1.71
C ALA A 26 -12.33 -12.33 -1.28
N ALA A 27 -12.05 -12.30 0.01
CA ALA A 27 -10.80 -11.80 0.55
C ALA A 27 -9.69 -12.51 -0.25
N LYS A 28 -8.89 -11.75 -1.00
CA LYS A 28 -7.74 -12.29 -1.71
C LYS A 28 -6.81 -12.88 -0.65
N ASP A 29 -6.83 -14.19 -0.50
CA ASP A 29 -5.77 -14.91 0.18
C ASP A 29 -4.48 -14.61 -0.57
N SER A 30 -3.70 -13.66 -0.04
CA SER A 30 -2.37 -13.41 -0.55
C SER A 30 -1.57 -14.68 -0.38
N PRO A 31 -0.97 -15.24 -1.45
CA PRO A 31 -0.23 -16.47 -1.34
C PRO A 31 0.85 -16.33 -0.26
N LEU A 32 0.89 -17.28 0.67
CA LEU A 32 1.94 -17.37 1.67
C LEU A 32 3.28 -17.49 0.94
N THR A 33 4.19 -16.61 1.30
CA THR A 33 5.51 -16.50 0.71
C THR A 33 6.53 -17.34 1.48
N THR A 34 7.76 -17.43 1.01
CA THR A 34 8.87 -18.14 1.67
C THR A 34 9.08 -17.70 3.14
N SER A 35 8.79 -16.45 3.47
CA SER A 35 8.87 -15.94 4.84
C SER A 35 7.62 -16.19 5.69
N GLY A 36 6.53 -16.69 5.10
CA GLY A 36 5.22 -16.82 5.76
C GLY A 36 4.49 -15.46 5.94
N LEU A 37 5.06 -14.37 5.44
CA LEU A 37 4.44 -13.05 5.53
C LEU A 37 3.74 -12.69 4.21
N PRO A 38 2.65 -11.91 4.26
CA PRO A 38 1.92 -11.53 3.06
C PRO A 38 2.77 -10.68 2.12
N VAL A 39 2.49 -10.77 0.82
CA VAL A 39 2.93 -9.84 -0.21
C VAL A 39 1.68 -9.28 -0.93
N PRO A 40 1.66 -7.99 -1.31
CA PRO A 40 2.73 -7.02 -1.06
C PRO A 40 2.76 -6.55 0.41
N ARG A 41 3.91 -6.01 0.85
CA ARG A 41 4.04 -5.38 2.17
C ARG A 41 5.17 -4.36 2.19
N TYR A 42 5.04 -3.33 3.01
CA TYR A 42 6.09 -2.33 3.20
C TYR A 42 7.08 -2.75 4.28
N VAL A 43 8.35 -2.48 4.00
CA VAL A 43 9.49 -2.62 4.90
C VAL A 43 10.42 -1.42 4.70
N SER A 44 11.50 -1.31 5.47
CA SER A 44 12.51 -0.26 5.27
C SER A 44 13.89 -0.84 5.02
N LEU A 45 14.74 -0.08 4.33
CA LEU A 45 16.16 -0.42 4.19
C LEU A 45 16.87 -0.28 5.53
N LYS A 46 17.67 -1.27 5.88
CA LYS A 46 18.38 -1.32 7.17
C LYS A 46 19.67 -0.51 7.17
N SER A 47 20.29 -0.36 6.00
CA SER A 47 21.60 0.27 5.80
C SER A 47 21.50 1.40 4.76
N ASP A 48 22.49 2.24 4.75
CA ASP A 48 22.73 3.29 3.75
C ASP A 48 23.54 2.80 2.53
N HIS A 49 23.81 1.49 2.46
CA HIS A 49 24.43 0.84 1.30
C HIS A 49 23.74 -0.49 1.04
N VAL A 50 22.76 -0.50 0.12
CA VAL A 50 21.97 -1.67 -0.22
C VAL A 50 22.02 -1.92 -1.72
N ASN A 51 22.72 -2.98 -2.13
CA ASN A 51 22.76 -3.43 -3.52
C ASN A 51 21.41 -3.98 -3.94
N VAL A 52 20.87 -3.49 -5.05
CA VAL A 52 19.71 -4.01 -5.74
C VAL A 52 20.18 -4.72 -7.01
N ARG A 53 19.75 -5.97 -7.18
CA ARG A 53 20.20 -6.81 -8.28
C ARG A 53 19.09 -7.04 -9.30
N ALA A 54 19.49 -7.37 -10.52
CA ALA A 54 18.58 -7.70 -11.62
C ALA A 54 17.80 -9.02 -11.38
N GLY A 55 18.33 -9.91 -10.53
CA GLY A 55 17.71 -11.20 -10.22
C GLY A 55 18.03 -11.69 -8.80
N PRO A 56 17.36 -12.78 -8.36
CA PRO A 56 17.39 -13.25 -6.97
C PRO A 56 18.58 -14.16 -6.66
N THR A 57 19.77 -13.82 -7.13
CA THR A 57 21.04 -14.51 -6.77
C THR A 57 22.19 -13.52 -6.65
N LYS A 58 23.29 -13.95 -6.03
CA LYS A 58 24.51 -13.14 -5.93
C LYS A 58 25.22 -12.97 -7.26
N ASP A 59 24.97 -13.85 -8.22
CA ASP A 59 25.60 -13.86 -9.53
C ASP A 59 24.95 -12.86 -10.50
N ASN A 60 23.75 -12.39 -10.18
CA ASN A 60 23.11 -11.35 -10.96
C ASN A 60 23.80 -10.00 -10.74
N ASP A 61 23.87 -9.20 -11.79
CA ASP A 61 24.44 -7.85 -11.76
C ASP A 61 23.74 -6.96 -10.74
N VAL A 62 24.52 -6.04 -10.14
CA VAL A 62 23.98 -4.95 -9.35
C VAL A 62 23.44 -3.89 -10.31
N ALA A 63 22.12 -3.71 -10.31
CA ALA A 63 21.45 -2.75 -11.15
C ALA A 63 21.60 -1.31 -10.61
N TRP A 64 21.49 -1.14 -9.29
CA TRP A 64 21.78 0.12 -8.58
C TRP A 64 22.04 -0.12 -7.10
N VAL A 65 22.39 0.93 -6.39
CA VAL A 65 22.62 0.92 -4.95
C VAL A 65 21.78 2.00 -4.28
N TYR A 66 21.01 1.63 -3.26
CA TYR A 66 20.41 2.61 -2.37
C TYR A 66 21.44 3.12 -1.38
N THR A 67 21.51 4.44 -1.22
CA THR A 67 22.50 5.13 -0.38
C THR A 67 21.89 5.80 0.85
N ARG A 68 20.66 5.43 1.22
CA ARG A 68 19.96 6.03 2.36
C ARG A 68 19.27 4.95 3.20
N SER A 69 19.64 4.83 4.46
CA SER A 69 18.95 3.95 5.41
C SER A 69 17.53 4.44 5.71
N GLY A 70 16.64 3.52 6.08
CA GLY A 70 15.26 3.84 6.42
C GLY A 70 14.36 4.16 5.24
N LEU A 71 14.83 4.15 3.99
CA LEU A 71 13.93 4.27 2.83
C LEU A 71 12.88 3.17 2.88
N PRO A 72 11.59 3.49 2.76
CA PRO A 72 10.57 2.48 2.58
C PRO A 72 10.72 1.81 1.21
N VAL A 73 10.46 0.53 1.16
CA VAL A 73 10.32 -0.25 -0.07
C VAL A 73 9.18 -1.24 0.10
N GLU A 74 8.48 -1.52 -0.99
CA GLU A 74 7.41 -2.50 -1.01
C GLU A 74 7.95 -3.84 -1.50
N ILE A 75 7.83 -4.89 -0.70
CA ILE A 75 8.12 -6.26 -1.16
C ILE A 75 6.97 -6.73 -2.02
N THR A 76 7.24 -7.01 -3.29
CA THR A 76 6.25 -7.47 -4.28
C THR A 76 6.32 -8.97 -4.54
N ALA A 77 7.48 -9.61 -4.28
CA ALA A 77 7.68 -11.04 -4.39
C ALA A 77 8.82 -11.53 -3.49
N GLU A 78 8.87 -12.82 -3.25
CA GLU A 78 9.93 -13.48 -2.51
C GLU A 78 10.46 -14.69 -3.30
N PHE A 79 11.76 -14.89 -3.22
CA PHE A 79 12.43 -16.08 -3.72
C PHE A 79 13.56 -16.44 -2.74
N GLU A 80 13.47 -17.55 -2.03
CA GLU A 80 14.42 -17.96 -0.99
C GLU A 80 14.76 -16.81 -0.02
N ASN A 81 16.03 -16.37 0.01
CA ASN A 81 16.51 -15.28 0.83
C ASN A 81 16.40 -13.89 0.16
N TRP A 82 15.82 -13.82 -1.02
CA TRP A 82 15.69 -12.60 -1.80
C TRP A 82 14.28 -12.05 -1.76
N ARG A 83 14.18 -10.73 -1.82
CA ARG A 83 12.92 -9.98 -1.86
C ARG A 83 12.93 -9.09 -3.08
N ARG A 84 11.95 -9.22 -3.96
CA ARG A 84 11.73 -8.24 -5.01
C ARG A 84 11.12 -7.02 -4.36
N VAL A 85 11.79 -5.90 -4.50
CA VAL A 85 11.35 -4.64 -3.90
C VAL A 85 10.98 -3.64 -4.98
N ARG A 86 10.02 -2.78 -4.67
CA ARG A 86 9.64 -1.62 -5.46
C ARG A 86 9.82 -0.37 -4.60
N ASP A 87 10.39 0.69 -5.18
CA ASP A 87 10.54 1.98 -4.50
C ASP A 87 9.42 2.97 -4.87
N SER A 88 9.48 4.17 -4.30
CA SER A 88 8.49 5.24 -4.52
C SER A 88 8.48 5.81 -5.94
N GLU A 89 9.51 5.54 -6.73
CA GLU A 89 9.62 5.96 -8.13
C GLU A 89 9.18 4.86 -9.10
N GLY A 90 8.86 3.67 -8.56
CA GLY A 90 8.40 2.51 -9.31
C GLY A 90 9.51 1.58 -9.79
N SER A 91 10.78 1.85 -9.44
CA SER A 91 11.89 0.99 -9.79
C SER A 91 11.84 -0.34 -9.02
N GLU A 92 12.07 -1.45 -9.70
CA GLU A 92 12.00 -2.79 -9.10
C GLU A 92 13.29 -3.58 -9.26
N GLY A 93 13.68 -4.30 -8.21
CA GLY A 93 14.82 -5.20 -8.23
C GLY A 93 14.90 -6.08 -7.00
N TRP A 94 15.96 -6.88 -6.88
CA TRP A 94 16.10 -7.88 -5.84
C TRP A 94 17.10 -7.48 -4.75
N VAL A 95 16.66 -7.55 -3.51
CA VAL A 95 17.44 -7.23 -2.32
C VAL A 95 17.52 -8.46 -1.40
N TYR A 96 18.67 -8.70 -0.79
CA TYR A 96 18.81 -9.78 0.17
C TYR A 96 18.09 -9.43 1.48
N HIS A 97 17.32 -10.37 2.02
CA HIS A 97 16.37 -10.12 3.11
C HIS A 97 17.00 -9.49 4.37
N SER A 98 18.26 -9.81 4.69
CA SER A 98 18.92 -9.29 5.89
C SER A 98 19.21 -7.78 5.82
N LEU A 99 19.14 -7.18 4.63
CA LEU A 99 19.29 -5.74 4.40
C LEU A 99 17.98 -4.97 4.60
N LEU A 100 16.89 -5.68 4.89
CA LEU A 100 15.56 -5.14 5.13
C LEU A 100 15.20 -5.19 6.62
N SER A 101 14.37 -4.27 7.05
CA SER A 101 13.87 -4.13 8.41
C SER A 101 12.35 -3.99 8.41
N GLY A 102 11.68 -4.66 9.36
CA GLY A 102 10.24 -4.49 9.59
C GLY A 102 9.83 -3.13 10.17
N ARG A 103 10.80 -2.24 10.47
CA ARG A 103 10.49 -0.89 10.95
C ARG A 103 9.69 -0.12 9.89
N ARG A 104 8.56 0.44 10.29
CA ARG A 104 7.69 1.16 9.38
C ARG A 104 8.19 2.59 9.18
N THR A 105 8.48 2.90 7.95
CA THR A 105 8.83 4.25 7.47
C THR A 105 7.99 4.62 6.27
N ALA A 106 7.90 5.91 5.99
CA ALA A 106 7.24 6.42 4.80
C ALA A 106 8.03 7.61 4.23
N VAL A 107 7.85 7.85 2.95
CA VAL A 107 8.34 9.04 2.24
C VAL A 107 7.16 9.99 2.05
N ILE A 108 7.39 11.28 2.30
CA ILE A 108 6.43 12.33 1.97
C ILE A 108 6.25 12.35 0.45
N SER A 109 5.02 12.11 -0.01
CA SER A 109 4.66 12.07 -1.42
C SER A 109 3.72 13.23 -1.75
N MET A 110 4.14 14.09 -2.67
CA MET A 110 3.38 15.24 -3.11
C MET A 110 3.24 15.22 -4.64
N LYS A 111 2.11 15.72 -5.16
CA LYS A 111 1.90 15.80 -6.61
C LYS A 111 2.96 16.68 -7.27
N ASN A 112 3.24 17.84 -6.65
CA ASN A 112 4.34 18.71 -7.09
C ASN A 112 5.45 18.62 -6.04
N LYS A 113 6.69 18.41 -6.48
CA LYS A 113 7.86 18.30 -5.58
C LYS A 113 8.16 19.59 -4.82
N GLU A 114 7.70 20.72 -5.33
CA GLU A 114 7.83 22.05 -4.71
C GLU A 114 6.85 22.29 -3.55
N ASP A 115 5.77 21.52 -3.48
CA ASP A 115 4.75 21.67 -2.45
C ASP A 115 5.26 21.14 -1.10
N LEU A 116 4.84 21.82 -0.02
CA LEU A 116 5.12 21.39 1.34
C LEU A 116 3.94 20.62 1.92
N ALA A 117 4.20 19.44 2.45
CA ALA A 117 3.22 18.70 3.25
C ALA A 117 3.13 19.31 4.64
N THR A 118 1.92 19.59 5.11
CA THR A 118 1.69 20.11 6.45
C THR A 118 1.50 18.97 7.45
N LEU A 119 2.26 19.00 8.54
CA LEU A 119 2.02 18.19 9.73
C LEU A 119 1.21 19.00 10.75
N TYR A 120 0.30 18.32 11.42
CA TYR A 120 -0.60 18.90 12.41
C TYR A 120 -0.32 18.31 13.79
N ASP A 121 -0.68 19.07 14.84
CA ASP A 121 -0.54 18.61 16.24
C ASP A 121 -1.46 17.43 16.55
N ARG A 122 -2.57 17.30 15.83
CA ARG A 122 -3.55 16.20 15.95
C ARG A 122 -4.00 15.75 14.57
N ALA A 123 -4.68 14.60 14.49
CA ALA A 123 -5.30 14.06 13.28
C ALA A 123 -6.53 14.89 12.84
N ASP A 124 -6.32 16.19 12.66
CA ASP A 124 -7.35 17.18 12.36
C ASP A 124 -6.70 18.40 11.69
N PRO A 125 -7.14 18.79 10.46
CA PRO A 125 -6.58 19.91 9.73
C PRO A 125 -6.89 21.28 10.37
N SER A 126 -7.82 21.34 11.31
CA SER A 126 -8.12 22.54 12.08
C SER A 126 -7.21 22.73 13.32
N SER A 127 -6.37 21.74 13.64
CA SER A 127 -5.43 21.82 14.75
C SER A 127 -4.19 22.68 14.36
N GLY A 128 -3.33 22.94 15.34
CA GLY A 128 -2.08 23.68 15.11
C GLY A 128 -1.18 22.98 14.07
N VAL A 129 -0.36 23.76 13.38
CA VAL A 129 0.65 23.26 12.45
C VAL A 129 1.92 22.93 13.21
N ALA A 130 2.28 21.65 13.29
CA ALA A 130 3.49 21.16 13.94
C ALA A 130 4.74 21.37 13.07
N ALA A 131 4.65 21.12 11.77
CA ALA A 131 5.76 21.28 10.82
C ALA A 131 5.27 21.35 9.37
N ARG A 132 6.19 21.73 8.47
CA ARG A 132 6.01 21.61 7.02
C ARG A 132 7.20 20.86 6.43
N LEU A 133 6.94 19.81 5.64
CA LEU A 133 7.94 18.92 5.11
C LEU A 133 7.95 18.93 3.57
N GLN A 134 9.13 18.87 3.00
CA GLN A 134 9.30 18.69 1.56
C GLN A 134 8.97 17.28 1.12
N ALA A 135 8.61 17.11 -0.15
CA ALA A 135 8.54 15.79 -0.78
C ALA A 135 9.89 15.06 -0.66
N GLY A 136 9.87 13.73 -0.53
CA GLY A 136 11.07 12.91 -0.38
C GLY A 136 11.64 12.84 1.04
N VAL A 137 11.11 13.60 2.00
CA VAL A 137 11.49 13.44 3.43
C VAL A 137 11.04 12.07 3.91
N VAL A 138 11.97 11.33 4.53
CA VAL A 138 11.69 10.02 5.16
C VAL A 138 11.33 10.23 6.61
N ALA A 139 10.23 9.63 7.04
CA ALA A 139 9.74 9.67 8.41
C ALA A 139 9.49 8.25 8.95
N GLN A 140 9.64 8.07 10.24
CA GLN A 140 9.15 6.88 10.93
C GLN A 140 7.65 6.99 11.09
N VAL A 141 6.92 5.94 10.72
CA VAL A 141 5.48 5.82 10.98
C VAL A 141 5.30 5.24 12.37
N LYS A 142 4.66 6.00 13.25
CA LYS A 142 4.35 5.60 14.63
C LYS A 142 3.00 4.93 14.72
N LYS A 143 2.01 5.50 14.04
CA LYS A 143 0.63 5.03 14.07
C LYS A 143 -0.12 5.54 12.85
N CYS A 144 -1.03 4.71 12.29
CA CYS A 144 -2.00 5.15 11.28
C CYS A 144 -3.40 4.73 11.69
N VAL A 145 -4.35 5.66 11.65
CA VAL A 145 -5.76 5.44 11.99
C VAL A 145 -6.66 6.45 11.28
N ALA A 146 -7.79 5.98 10.77
CA ALA A 146 -8.83 6.83 10.17
C ALA A 146 -8.30 7.81 9.09
N GLY A 147 -7.40 7.36 8.22
CA GLY A 147 -6.85 8.18 7.13
C GLY A 147 -5.75 9.16 7.55
N TRP A 148 -5.28 9.11 8.80
CA TRP A 148 -4.21 9.91 9.34
C TRP A 148 -3.06 9.05 9.85
N CYS A 149 -1.82 9.52 9.68
CA CYS A 149 -0.64 8.88 10.26
C CYS A 149 0.12 9.84 11.16
N HIS A 150 0.49 9.36 12.34
CA HIS A 150 1.46 10.01 13.21
C HIS A 150 2.85 9.61 12.76
N ILE A 151 3.64 10.59 12.34
CA ILE A 151 5.00 10.38 11.84
C ILE A 151 5.99 11.21 12.63
N ALA A 152 7.21 10.73 12.70
CA ALA A 152 8.30 11.44 13.37
C ALA A 152 9.62 11.28 12.63
N GLY A 153 10.49 12.27 12.79
CA GLY A 153 11.84 12.30 12.27
C GLY A 153 12.71 13.30 13.03
N THR A 154 13.90 13.55 12.50
CA THR A 154 14.80 14.54 13.13
C THR A 154 14.19 15.94 13.00
N GLY A 155 13.81 16.52 14.14
CA GLY A 155 13.31 17.90 14.21
C GLY A 155 11.81 18.05 13.89
N PHE A 156 11.07 16.97 13.73
CA PHE A 156 9.62 17.02 13.54
C PHE A 156 8.91 15.81 14.15
N ASP A 157 7.68 16.03 14.58
CA ASP A 157 6.75 15.03 15.07
C ASP A 157 5.34 15.59 14.85
N GLY A 158 4.39 14.79 14.33
CA GLY A 158 3.04 15.27 14.08
C GLY A 158 2.22 14.33 13.19
N TRP A 159 1.00 14.78 12.91
CA TRP A 159 0.00 14.04 12.14
C TRP A 159 -0.08 14.55 10.70
N ILE A 160 -0.20 13.63 9.77
CA ILE A 160 -0.34 13.90 8.33
C ILE A 160 -1.43 13.02 7.74
N GLU A 161 -2.10 13.50 6.69
CA GLU A 161 -3.02 12.69 5.91
C GLU A 161 -2.28 11.50 5.29
N GLN A 162 -2.81 10.28 5.47
CA GLN A 162 -2.20 9.03 5.00
C GLN A 162 -1.92 9.03 3.50
N GLN A 163 -2.77 9.67 2.71
CA GLN A 163 -2.61 9.82 1.26
C GLN A 163 -1.36 10.64 0.83
N ARG A 164 -0.74 11.38 1.75
CA ARG A 164 0.51 12.12 1.53
C ARG A 164 1.76 11.28 1.76
N LEU A 165 1.59 10.00 2.05
CA LEU A 165 2.67 9.09 2.38
C LEU A 165 2.76 7.96 1.35
N TRP A 166 3.99 7.65 0.91
CA TRP A 166 4.32 6.38 0.28
C TRP A 166 5.09 5.53 1.30
N GLY A 167 4.67 4.29 1.50
CA GLY A 167 5.19 3.40 2.55
C GLY A 167 4.11 2.91 3.51
N VAL A 168 2.85 3.33 3.29
CA VAL A 168 1.64 2.83 3.94
C VAL A 168 0.55 2.64 2.89
N TYR A 169 -0.28 1.62 3.04
CA TYR A 169 -1.44 1.42 2.16
C TYR A 169 -2.59 2.33 2.56
N ALA A 170 -3.49 2.60 1.61
CA ALA A 170 -4.73 3.30 1.92
C ALA A 170 -5.48 2.53 3.02
N ASP A 171 -5.98 3.29 4.02
CA ASP A 171 -6.73 2.75 5.16
C ASP A 171 -5.99 1.71 6.03
N GLU A 172 -4.69 1.51 5.79
CA GLU A 172 -3.87 0.65 6.64
C GLU A 172 -3.81 1.20 8.06
N LYS A 173 -4.03 0.30 9.03
CA LYS A 173 -3.82 0.59 10.45
C LYS A 173 -2.40 0.16 10.81
N VAL A 174 -1.64 1.09 11.38
CA VAL A 174 -0.31 0.85 11.95
C VAL A 174 -0.39 1.20 13.44
N GLU A 175 0.04 0.28 14.29
CA GLU A 175 0.06 0.42 15.76
C GLU A 175 1.49 0.43 16.30
#